data_3ccc10d7f71708f3d670f9d65ab81f91
#
_entry.id   3ccc10d7f71708f3d670f9d65ab81f91
#
_cell.length_a   1.000
_cell.length_b   1.000
_cell.length_c   1.000
_cell.angle_alpha   90.00
_cell.angle_beta   90.00
_cell.angle_gamma   90.00
#
_symmetry.space_group_name_H-M   'P 1'
#
loop_
_entity.id
_entity.type
_entity.pdbx_description
1 polymer ?
#
loop_
_entity_poly.entity_id
_entity_poly.type
_entity_poly.pdbx_seq_one_letter_code
_entity_poly.pdbx_strand_id
1 'polypeptide(L)'
;MTGYVTMCDGRRSALPALLQWDIKLTDGDPCDGFSVCFPYERALAQTLRGAVFFTAEEDGATVFTGVVDDYEITLDAKGLLAEMTGRGMAARLLDNQVRAAEYLSAQLADILKSYVLPYGVTKLRAVQMPAVERFVVETGYSCWQVLAGFCRHSADIFPRFLPDGTLVLEPETAGKTVRLRQA
;
A
#
# COMPACT_ATOMS: atom_id res chain seq x y z
N MET A 1 -5.19 16.06 10.80
CA MET A 1 -4.60 15.21 9.73
C MET A 1 -4.24 16.06 8.53
N THR A 2 -3.09 15.85 7.93
CA THR A 2 -2.61 16.54 6.73
C THR A 2 -2.42 15.52 5.62
N GLY A 3 -2.96 15.81 4.42
CA GLY A 3 -2.80 14.97 3.23
C GLY A 3 -1.68 15.48 2.32
N TYR A 4 -0.95 14.55 1.73
CA TYR A 4 0.07 14.84 0.73
C TYR A 4 -0.11 13.92 -0.48
N VAL A 5 0.21 14.42 -1.65
CA VAL A 5 0.35 13.58 -2.85
C VAL A 5 1.79 13.59 -3.33
N THR A 6 2.24 12.43 -3.83
CA THR A 6 3.54 12.29 -4.48
C THR A 6 3.29 11.96 -5.95
N MET A 7 3.94 12.70 -6.83
CA MET A 7 3.83 12.56 -8.28
C MET A 7 4.84 11.54 -8.82
N CYS A 8 4.66 11.13 -10.07
CA CYS A 8 5.54 10.16 -10.73
C CYS A 8 7.02 10.59 -10.81
N ASP A 9 7.31 11.88 -10.76
CA ASP A 9 8.67 12.44 -10.73
C ASP A 9 9.26 12.53 -9.31
N GLY A 10 8.52 12.03 -8.29
CA GLY A 10 8.93 12.04 -6.89
C GLY A 10 8.64 13.34 -6.14
N ARG A 11 8.13 14.38 -6.80
CA ARG A 11 7.73 15.61 -6.11
C ARG A 11 6.56 15.35 -5.20
N ARG A 12 6.64 15.86 -3.96
CA ARG A 12 5.60 15.80 -2.95
C ARG A 12 4.93 17.16 -2.82
N SER A 13 3.61 17.18 -2.76
CA SER A 13 2.81 18.40 -2.58
C SER A 13 1.79 18.19 -1.48
N ALA A 14 1.63 19.17 -0.60
CA ALA A 14 0.56 19.16 0.39
C ALA A 14 -0.79 19.42 -0.30
N LEU A 15 -1.81 18.71 0.13
CA LEU A 15 -3.20 19.00 -0.22
C LEU A 15 -3.73 20.14 0.66
N PRO A 16 -4.78 20.85 0.24
CA PRO A 16 -5.54 21.73 1.11
C PRO A 16 -6.03 20.99 2.37
N ALA A 17 -6.51 21.74 3.35
CA ALA A 17 -7.09 21.15 4.56
C ALA A 17 -8.17 20.12 4.19
N LEU A 18 -8.01 18.89 4.68
CA LEU A 18 -8.99 17.84 4.45
C LEU A 18 -10.28 18.16 5.19
N LEU A 19 -11.39 18.23 4.44
CA LEU A 19 -12.74 18.47 4.98
C LEU A 19 -13.36 17.18 5.51
N GLN A 20 -13.07 16.07 4.83
CA GLN A 20 -13.49 14.73 5.19
C GLN A 20 -12.41 13.74 4.80
N TRP A 21 -12.26 12.69 5.58
CA TRP A 21 -11.35 11.60 5.30
C TRP A 21 -11.88 10.30 5.90
N ASP A 22 -11.64 9.23 5.19
CA ASP A 22 -11.87 7.84 5.62
C ASP A 22 -10.64 7.03 5.24
N ILE A 23 -10.00 6.42 6.23
CA ILE A 23 -8.85 5.54 6.05
C ILE A 23 -9.20 4.20 6.67
N LYS A 24 -9.30 3.19 5.81
CA LYS A 24 -9.61 1.83 6.20
C LYS A 24 -8.34 1.00 6.19
N LEU A 25 -7.97 0.49 7.35
CA LEU A 25 -6.90 -0.49 7.52
C LEU A 25 -7.52 -1.86 7.77
N THR A 26 -6.99 -2.87 7.09
CA THR A 26 -7.47 -4.26 7.19
C THR A 26 -6.36 -5.14 7.77
N ASP A 27 -6.74 -6.08 8.62
CA ASP A 27 -5.82 -7.05 9.20
C ASP A 27 -5.89 -8.36 8.39
N GLY A 28 -4.72 -8.88 8.00
CA GLY A 28 -4.60 -10.15 7.28
C GLY A 28 -5.04 -10.14 5.81
N ASP A 29 -5.70 -9.09 5.34
CA ASP A 29 -6.13 -8.92 3.95
C ASP A 29 -5.55 -7.62 3.38
N PRO A 30 -4.90 -7.62 2.22
CA PRO A 30 -4.29 -6.43 1.63
C PRO A 30 -5.32 -5.47 0.97
N CYS A 31 -6.42 -5.19 1.68
CA CYS A 31 -7.55 -4.38 1.20
C CYS A 31 -7.63 -2.99 1.84
N ASP A 32 -6.51 -2.44 2.31
CA ASP A 32 -6.47 -1.07 2.79
C ASP A 32 -6.94 -0.09 1.74
N GLY A 33 -7.61 0.97 2.17
CA GLY A 33 -8.11 1.99 1.26
C GLY A 33 -8.25 3.35 1.92
N PHE A 34 -8.43 4.38 1.10
CA PHE A 34 -8.71 5.73 1.56
C PHE A 34 -9.69 6.47 0.66
N SER A 35 -10.43 7.39 1.25
CA SER A 35 -11.16 8.46 0.58
C SER A 35 -10.91 9.76 1.35
N VAL A 36 -10.57 10.83 0.62
CA VAL A 36 -10.35 12.16 1.19
C VAL A 36 -11.04 13.22 0.35
N CYS A 37 -11.67 14.19 1.02
CA CYS A 37 -12.33 15.32 0.38
C CYS A 37 -11.68 16.63 0.84
N PHE A 38 -11.41 17.54 -0.10
CA PHE A 38 -10.76 18.81 0.16
C PHE A 38 -11.21 19.89 -0.83
N PRO A 39 -11.06 21.19 -0.52
CA PRO A 39 -11.38 22.27 -1.45
C PRO A 39 -10.51 22.16 -2.72
N TYR A 40 -11.15 22.24 -3.89
CA TYR A 40 -10.44 22.24 -5.15
C TYR A 40 -10.15 23.67 -5.62
N GLU A 41 -8.89 23.90 -5.96
CA GLU A 41 -8.42 25.10 -6.63
C GLU A 41 -7.78 24.73 -7.98
N ARG A 42 -7.95 25.59 -8.98
CA ARG A 42 -7.43 25.34 -10.35
C ARG A 42 -5.92 25.09 -10.36
N ALA A 43 -5.18 25.66 -9.44
CA ALA A 43 -3.75 25.44 -9.27
C ALA A 43 -3.39 23.98 -8.96
N LEU A 44 -4.31 23.21 -8.37
CA LEU A 44 -4.13 21.78 -8.04
C LEU A 44 -4.28 20.85 -9.24
N ALA A 45 -4.81 21.33 -10.37
CA ALA A 45 -5.15 20.47 -11.50
C ALA A 45 -3.99 19.61 -12.01
N GLN A 46 -2.78 20.20 -12.12
CA GLN A 46 -1.61 19.44 -12.55
C GLN A 46 -1.09 18.48 -11.46
N THR A 47 -1.15 18.88 -10.22
CA THR A 47 -0.77 18.06 -9.06
C THR A 47 -1.65 16.80 -8.99
N LEU A 48 -2.97 16.96 -9.10
CA LEU A 48 -3.92 15.85 -9.04
C LEU A 48 -3.76 14.90 -10.23
N ARG A 49 -3.58 15.42 -11.44
CA ARG A 49 -3.33 14.59 -12.63
C ARG A 49 -2.06 13.76 -12.55
N GLY A 50 -1.05 14.25 -11.86
CA GLY A 50 0.24 13.58 -11.68
C GLY A 50 0.35 12.78 -10.39
N ALA A 51 -0.67 12.79 -9.54
CA ALA A 51 -0.67 12.10 -8.26
C ALA A 51 -0.62 10.58 -8.46
N VAL A 52 0.37 9.94 -7.85
CA VAL A 52 0.55 8.48 -7.87
C VAL A 52 0.33 7.90 -6.48
N PHE A 53 0.81 8.61 -5.46
CA PHE A 53 0.67 8.18 -4.08
C PHE A 53 0.01 9.25 -3.25
N PHE A 54 -0.79 8.81 -2.29
CA PHE A 54 -1.32 9.61 -1.21
C PHE A 54 -0.65 9.22 0.11
N THR A 55 -0.35 10.20 0.95
CA THR A 55 0.17 10.00 2.30
C THR A 55 -0.63 10.86 3.27
N ALA A 56 -1.12 10.25 4.34
CA ALA A 56 -1.74 10.95 5.45
C ALA A 56 -0.78 11.02 6.64
N GLU A 57 -0.68 12.20 7.25
CA GLU A 57 0.12 12.44 8.45
C GLU A 57 -0.74 13.05 9.56
N GLU A 58 -0.52 12.61 10.78
CA GLU A 58 -1.12 13.14 11.99
C GLU A 58 -0.03 13.36 13.04
N ASP A 59 0.05 14.56 13.59
CA ASP A 59 1.06 14.95 14.58
C ASP A 59 2.51 14.63 14.15
N GLY A 60 2.80 14.77 12.85
CA GLY A 60 4.12 14.51 12.27
C GLY A 60 4.43 13.04 12.04
N ALA A 61 3.51 12.13 12.34
CA ALA A 61 3.64 10.70 12.05
C ALA A 61 2.84 10.31 10.81
N THR A 62 3.41 9.49 9.94
CA THR A 62 2.68 8.91 8.81
C THR A 62 1.71 7.86 9.33
N VAL A 63 0.42 8.06 9.08
CA VAL A 63 -0.66 7.14 9.48
C VAL A 63 -1.17 6.29 8.33
N PHE A 64 -0.91 6.71 7.07
CA PHE A 64 -1.27 5.93 5.89
C PHE A 64 -0.43 6.35 4.68
N THR A 65 -0.09 5.39 3.83
CA THR A 65 0.45 5.59 2.48
C THR A 65 -0.22 4.62 1.53
N GLY A 66 -0.70 5.13 0.39
CA GLY A 66 -1.38 4.31 -0.60
C GLY A 66 -1.23 4.83 -2.02
N VAL A 67 -1.78 4.08 -2.96
CA VAL A 67 -1.82 4.39 -4.38
C VAL A 67 -3.10 5.17 -4.65
N VAL A 68 -3.02 6.26 -5.40
CA VAL A 68 -4.18 7.01 -5.89
C VAL A 68 -4.77 6.24 -7.07
N ASP A 69 -6.03 5.83 -6.96
CA ASP A 69 -6.76 5.18 -8.04
C ASP A 69 -7.53 6.19 -8.90
N ASP A 70 -8.21 7.16 -8.25
CA ASP A 70 -9.03 8.14 -8.96
C ASP A 70 -9.21 9.43 -8.16
N TYR A 71 -9.65 10.48 -8.83
CA TYR A 71 -10.18 11.70 -8.21
C TYR A 71 -11.32 12.28 -9.02
N GLU A 72 -12.30 12.81 -8.32
CA GLU A 72 -13.46 13.48 -8.90
C GLU A 72 -13.52 14.94 -8.41
N ILE A 73 -13.98 15.85 -9.27
CA ILE A 73 -14.22 17.25 -8.92
C ILE A 73 -15.70 17.52 -9.03
N THR A 74 -16.29 17.93 -7.91
CA THR A 74 -17.71 18.24 -7.80
C THR A 74 -17.94 19.71 -7.43
N LEU A 75 -19.02 20.29 -7.93
CA LEU A 75 -19.50 21.62 -7.52
C LEU A 75 -20.72 21.44 -6.65
N ASP A 76 -20.63 21.91 -5.42
CA ASP A 76 -21.76 21.93 -4.49
C ASP A 76 -22.08 23.37 -4.01
N ALA A 77 -22.98 23.50 -3.05
CA ALA A 77 -23.35 24.79 -2.43
C ALA A 77 -22.18 25.48 -1.70
N LYS A 78 -21.12 24.74 -1.36
CA LYS A 78 -19.92 25.22 -0.65
C LYS A 78 -18.76 25.56 -1.60
N GLY A 79 -18.90 25.28 -2.89
CA GLY A 79 -17.90 25.54 -3.92
C GLY A 79 -17.40 24.27 -4.61
N LEU A 80 -16.22 24.36 -5.23
CA LEU A 80 -15.58 23.22 -5.89
C LEU A 80 -14.84 22.38 -4.84
N LEU A 81 -15.16 21.08 -4.84
CA LEU A 81 -14.53 20.08 -4.00
C LEU A 81 -13.84 19.04 -4.87
N ALA A 82 -12.73 18.51 -4.40
CA ALA A 82 -12.13 17.31 -4.95
C ALA A 82 -12.26 16.17 -3.94
N GLU A 83 -12.71 15.02 -4.42
CA GLU A 83 -12.65 13.76 -3.71
C GLU A 83 -11.59 12.88 -4.38
N MET A 84 -10.66 12.35 -3.59
CA MET A 84 -9.60 11.45 -4.05
C MET A 84 -9.74 10.13 -3.32
N THR A 85 -9.69 9.04 -4.08
CA THR A 85 -9.81 7.68 -3.56
C THR A 85 -8.63 6.82 -4.00
N GLY A 86 -8.37 5.77 -3.24
CA GLY A 86 -7.33 4.84 -3.58
C GLY A 86 -7.18 3.72 -2.57
N ARG A 87 -6.16 2.92 -2.79
CA ARG A 87 -5.89 1.69 -2.04
C ARG A 87 -4.52 1.74 -1.37
N GLY A 88 -4.30 0.88 -0.38
CA GLY A 88 -2.99 0.69 0.27
C GLY A 88 -1.91 0.23 -0.70
N MET A 89 -0.66 0.25 -0.25
CA MET A 89 0.52 -0.06 -1.09
C MET A 89 0.51 -1.47 -1.69
N ALA A 90 -0.24 -2.41 -1.12
CA ALA A 90 -0.42 -3.75 -1.66
C ALA A 90 -1.08 -3.77 -3.05
N ALA A 91 -1.84 -2.73 -3.43
CA ALA A 91 -2.44 -2.59 -4.76
C ALA A 91 -1.40 -2.76 -5.88
N ARG A 92 -0.16 -2.31 -5.66
CA ARG A 92 0.95 -2.46 -6.63
C ARG A 92 1.29 -3.91 -6.96
N LEU A 93 0.99 -4.83 -6.06
CA LEU A 93 1.26 -6.26 -6.21
C LEU A 93 -0.01 -7.08 -6.51
N LEU A 94 -1.19 -6.49 -6.28
CA LEU A 94 -2.47 -7.15 -6.50
C LEU A 94 -2.92 -7.08 -7.96
N ASP A 95 -2.70 -5.95 -8.63
CA ASP A 95 -3.22 -5.68 -9.97
C ASP A 95 -2.42 -6.36 -11.11
N ASN A 96 -1.36 -7.09 -10.76
CA ASN A 96 -0.46 -7.71 -11.72
C ASN A 96 -0.62 -9.22 -11.72
N GLN A 97 -0.81 -9.81 -12.90
CA GLN A 97 -0.84 -11.24 -13.08
C GLN A 97 0.52 -11.78 -13.50
N VAL A 98 0.89 -12.91 -12.91
CA VAL A 98 2.15 -13.59 -13.20
C VAL A 98 1.97 -14.70 -14.23
N ARG A 99 3.07 -15.07 -14.90
CA ARG A 99 3.15 -16.27 -15.72
C ARG A 99 3.60 -17.44 -14.84
N ALA A 100 3.23 -18.67 -15.27
CA ALA A 100 3.71 -19.85 -14.61
C ALA A 100 5.24 -19.89 -14.56
N ALA A 101 5.77 -20.26 -13.40
CA ALA A 101 7.19 -20.43 -13.17
C ALA A 101 7.44 -21.53 -12.13
N GLU A 102 8.59 -22.16 -12.21
CA GLU A 102 9.04 -23.14 -11.22
C GLU A 102 10.42 -22.77 -10.74
N TYR A 103 10.61 -22.72 -9.44
CA TYR A 103 11.87 -22.44 -8.79
C TYR A 103 12.33 -23.69 -8.03
N LEU A 104 13.53 -24.12 -8.31
CA LEU A 104 14.22 -25.14 -7.52
C LEU A 104 15.13 -24.42 -6.51
N SER A 105 14.99 -24.76 -5.23
CA SER A 105 15.67 -24.07 -4.13
C SER A 105 15.39 -22.56 -4.11
N ALA A 106 14.10 -22.19 -4.22
CA ALA A 106 13.65 -20.81 -4.25
C ALA A 106 14.08 -20.04 -2.99
N GLN A 107 14.65 -18.87 -3.18
CA GLN A 107 15.02 -17.96 -2.09
C GLN A 107 14.13 -16.72 -2.09
N LEU A 108 13.99 -16.06 -0.95
CA LEU A 108 13.23 -14.80 -0.86
C LEU A 108 13.75 -13.77 -1.87
N ALA A 109 15.06 -13.72 -2.11
CA ALA A 109 15.66 -12.79 -3.07
C ALA A 109 15.15 -12.99 -4.51
N ASP A 110 14.88 -14.24 -4.92
CA ASP A 110 14.35 -14.55 -6.25
C ASP A 110 12.92 -14.03 -6.39
N ILE A 111 12.11 -14.22 -5.35
CA ILE A 111 10.72 -13.77 -5.30
C ILE A 111 10.65 -12.23 -5.29
N LEU A 112 11.45 -11.57 -4.45
CA LEU A 112 11.51 -10.11 -4.40
C LEU A 112 11.94 -9.52 -5.74
N LYS A 113 12.98 -10.07 -6.36
CA LYS A 113 13.49 -9.61 -7.65
C LYS A 113 12.48 -9.75 -8.78
N SER A 114 11.71 -10.83 -8.78
CA SER A 114 10.77 -11.15 -9.87
C SER A 114 9.40 -10.50 -9.70
N TYR A 115 8.90 -10.38 -8.45
CA TYR A 115 7.49 -10.08 -8.20
C TYR A 115 7.25 -8.86 -7.30
N VAL A 116 8.27 -8.22 -6.75
CA VAL A 116 8.12 -7.10 -5.82
C VAL A 116 8.84 -5.84 -6.31
N LEU A 117 10.15 -5.95 -6.52
CA LEU A 117 10.98 -4.80 -6.92
C LEU A 117 10.58 -4.18 -8.26
N PRO A 118 10.19 -4.95 -9.31
CA PRO A 118 9.76 -4.37 -10.58
C PRO A 118 8.53 -3.46 -10.46
N TYR A 119 7.73 -3.65 -9.44
CA TYR A 119 6.53 -2.85 -9.16
C TYR A 119 6.80 -1.66 -8.22
N GLY A 120 8.07 -1.33 -7.99
CA GLY A 120 8.49 -0.15 -7.24
C GLY A 120 8.29 -0.24 -5.73
N VAL A 121 8.08 -1.44 -5.18
CA VAL A 121 8.09 -1.69 -3.73
C VAL A 121 9.54 -1.92 -3.31
N THR A 122 10.20 -0.85 -2.86
CA THR A 122 11.64 -0.84 -2.55
C THR A 122 11.95 -0.70 -1.06
N LYS A 123 10.99 -0.22 -0.27
CA LYS A 123 11.12 -0.15 1.19
C LYS A 123 10.76 -1.52 1.77
N LEU A 124 11.74 -2.23 2.29
CA LEU A 124 11.61 -3.62 2.75
C LEU A 124 12.19 -3.80 4.15
N ARG A 125 11.48 -4.56 4.97
CA ARG A 125 11.99 -5.18 6.20
C ARG A 125 11.71 -6.67 6.13
N ALA A 126 12.75 -7.49 6.19
CA ALA A 126 12.62 -8.93 6.07
C ALA A 126 13.61 -9.64 7.00
N VAL A 127 13.18 -10.77 7.53
CA VAL A 127 14.07 -11.73 8.19
C VAL A 127 14.65 -12.70 7.16
N GLN A 128 15.72 -13.37 7.54
CA GLN A 128 16.24 -14.47 6.73
C GLN A 128 15.22 -15.63 6.76
N MET A 129 14.84 -16.10 5.57
CA MET A 129 13.91 -17.21 5.41
C MET A 129 14.62 -18.43 4.81
N PRO A 130 14.24 -19.66 5.22
CA PRO A 130 14.73 -20.87 4.58
C PRO A 130 14.40 -20.89 3.08
N ALA A 131 15.28 -21.50 2.29
CA ALA A 131 14.96 -21.78 0.90
C ALA A 131 13.84 -22.83 0.79
N VAL A 132 12.97 -22.67 -0.17
CA VAL A 132 11.92 -23.64 -0.50
C VAL A 132 12.45 -24.56 -1.60
N GLU A 133 12.54 -25.87 -1.34
CA GLU A 133 13.15 -26.84 -2.26
C GLU A 133 12.50 -26.79 -3.66
N ARG A 134 11.18 -26.68 -3.70
CA ARG A 134 10.41 -26.54 -4.93
C ARG A 134 9.25 -25.59 -4.72
N PHE A 135 9.25 -24.47 -5.42
CA PHE A 135 8.18 -23.48 -5.37
C PHE A 135 7.59 -23.27 -6.76
N VAL A 136 6.29 -23.53 -6.88
CA VAL A 136 5.55 -23.43 -8.16
C VAL A 136 4.66 -22.20 -8.12
N VAL A 137 4.77 -21.38 -9.16
CA VAL A 137 3.94 -20.22 -9.42
C VAL A 137 2.97 -20.56 -10.53
N GLU A 138 1.68 -20.44 -10.28
CA GLU A 138 0.65 -20.72 -11.28
C GLU A 138 0.30 -19.47 -12.08
N THR A 139 -0.11 -19.69 -13.35
CA THR A 139 -0.63 -18.61 -14.19
C THR A 139 -1.87 -17.99 -13.57
N GLY A 140 -1.93 -16.64 -13.57
CA GLY A 140 -3.09 -15.91 -13.08
C GLY A 140 -3.00 -15.50 -11.60
N TYR A 141 -2.01 -16.00 -10.86
CA TYR A 141 -1.73 -15.44 -9.54
C TYR A 141 -1.33 -13.97 -9.65
N SER A 142 -1.69 -13.18 -8.63
CA SER A 142 -1.11 -11.85 -8.47
C SER A 142 0.31 -11.94 -7.89
N CYS A 143 1.11 -10.89 -8.09
CA CYS A 143 2.43 -10.80 -7.45
C CYS A 143 2.33 -10.89 -5.92
N TRP A 144 1.26 -10.36 -5.33
CA TRP A 144 0.97 -10.49 -3.90
C TRP A 144 0.77 -11.95 -3.49
N GLN A 145 -0.04 -12.70 -4.25
CA GLN A 145 -0.29 -14.12 -3.95
C GLN A 145 0.99 -14.96 -4.01
N VAL A 146 1.87 -14.67 -4.97
CA VAL A 146 3.19 -15.33 -5.05
C VAL A 146 4.05 -15.02 -3.83
N LEU A 147 4.16 -13.73 -3.45
CA LEU A 147 4.91 -13.32 -2.28
C LEU A 147 4.37 -13.93 -0.99
N ALA A 148 3.05 -13.82 -0.77
CA ALA A 148 2.39 -14.34 0.42
C ALA A 148 2.50 -15.88 0.49
N GLY A 149 2.33 -16.56 -0.64
CA GLY A 149 2.48 -18.01 -0.74
C GLY A 149 3.90 -18.47 -0.39
N PHE A 150 4.92 -17.77 -0.89
CA PHE A 150 6.32 -18.06 -0.56
C PHE A 150 6.62 -17.83 0.93
N CYS A 151 6.26 -16.67 1.47
CA CYS A 151 6.52 -16.33 2.87
C CYS A 151 5.83 -17.30 3.85
N ARG A 152 4.59 -17.67 3.55
CA ARG A 152 3.85 -18.66 4.33
C ARG A 152 4.52 -20.03 4.27
N HIS A 153 4.91 -20.48 3.08
CA HIS A 153 5.51 -21.80 2.90
C HIS A 153 6.90 -21.89 3.56
N SER A 154 7.71 -20.82 3.43
CA SER A 154 9.08 -20.79 3.90
C SER A 154 9.20 -20.60 5.43
N ALA A 155 8.38 -19.76 6.02
CA ALA A 155 8.57 -19.31 7.40
C ALA A 155 7.27 -19.02 8.18
N ASP A 156 6.11 -19.36 7.62
CA ASP A 156 4.77 -19.07 8.18
C ASP A 156 4.58 -17.56 8.48
N ILE A 157 5.07 -16.70 7.58
CA ILE A 157 5.00 -15.25 7.70
C ILE A 157 3.92 -14.71 6.76
N PHE A 158 3.10 -13.78 7.27
CA PHE A 158 2.16 -13.00 6.46
C PHE A 158 2.78 -11.65 6.09
N PRO A 159 2.97 -11.35 4.79
CA PRO A 159 3.42 -10.04 4.34
C PRO A 159 2.40 -8.96 4.72
N ARG A 160 2.89 -7.80 5.14
CA ARG A 160 2.06 -6.64 5.44
C ARG A 160 2.77 -5.34 5.12
N PHE A 161 2.01 -4.28 4.90
CA PHE A 161 2.56 -2.93 4.75
C PHE A 161 2.39 -2.13 6.04
N LEU A 162 3.42 -1.38 6.41
CA LEU A 162 3.32 -0.36 7.45
C LEU A 162 2.69 0.91 6.89
N PRO A 163 2.17 1.81 7.75
CA PRO A 163 1.60 3.09 7.32
C PRO A 163 2.52 3.93 6.43
N ASP A 164 3.84 3.82 6.57
CA ASP A 164 4.84 4.53 5.75
C ASP A 164 5.13 3.88 4.39
N GLY A 165 4.39 2.82 4.04
CA GLY A 165 4.55 2.06 2.80
C GLY A 165 5.70 1.04 2.83
N THR A 166 6.28 0.74 3.98
CA THR A 166 7.30 -0.31 4.13
C THR A 166 6.65 -1.69 4.10
N LEU A 167 7.07 -2.55 3.18
CA LEU A 167 6.70 -3.97 3.16
C LEU A 167 7.47 -4.72 4.24
N VAL A 168 6.75 -5.40 5.13
CA VAL A 168 7.32 -6.17 6.24
C VAL A 168 7.10 -7.66 6.01
N LEU A 169 8.20 -8.40 6.02
CA LEU A 169 8.29 -9.85 5.88
C LEU A 169 8.96 -10.43 7.14
N GLU A 170 8.36 -10.12 8.28
CA GLU A 170 8.81 -10.53 9.61
C GLU A 170 7.62 -11.12 10.37
N PRO A 171 7.84 -12.07 11.29
CA PRO A 171 6.78 -12.55 12.17
C PRO A 171 6.11 -11.39 12.90
N GLU A 172 4.82 -11.48 13.12
CA GLU A 172 4.16 -10.53 14.02
C GLU A 172 4.70 -10.69 15.44
N THR A 173 5.23 -9.59 15.95
CA THR A 173 5.47 -9.49 17.40
C THR A 173 4.12 -9.33 18.08
N ALA A 174 3.78 -10.21 19.00
CA ALA A 174 2.56 -10.12 19.79
C ALA A 174 2.36 -8.68 20.29
N GLY A 175 1.35 -8.01 19.76
CA GLY A 175 1.02 -6.62 20.12
C GLY A 175 0.63 -6.51 21.59
N LYS A 176 0.72 -5.31 22.15
CA LYS A 176 0.20 -5.03 23.50
C LYS A 176 -1.29 -5.32 23.52
N THR A 177 -1.73 -6.21 24.41
CA THR A 177 -3.16 -6.45 24.64
C THR A 177 -3.80 -5.17 25.18
N VAL A 178 -4.62 -4.51 24.38
CA VAL A 178 -5.44 -3.38 24.82
C VAL A 178 -6.72 -3.94 25.41
N ARG A 179 -6.90 -3.82 26.72
CA ARG A 179 -8.18 -4.14 27.37
C ARG A 179 -9.10 -2.94 27.27
N LEU A 180 -10.09 -3.01 26.38
CA LEU A 180 -11.18 -2.04 26.35
C LEU A 180 -12.05 -2.28 27.58
N ARG A 181 -12.18 -1.28 28.47
CA ARG A 181 -13.19 -1.27 29.52
C ARG A 181 -14.43 -0.59 28.93
N GLN A 182 -15.55 -1.30 28.95
CA GLN A 182 -16.84 -0.65 28.76
C GLN A 182 -17.07 0.35 29.90
N ALA A 183 -17.40 1.58 29.53
CA ALA A 183 -17.85 2.61 30.49
C ALA A 183 -19.27 2.34 30.95
#